data_c43d2737b6305b65a0983d5409e55917
#
_entry.id   c43d2737b6305b65a0983d5409e55917
#
_cell.length_a   1.000
_cell.length_b   1.000
_cell.length_c   1.000
_cell.angle_alpha   90.00
_cell.angle_beta   90.00
_cell.angle_gamma   90.00
#
_symmetry.space_group_name_H-M   'P 1'
#
loop_
_entity.id
_entity.type
_entity.pdbx_description
1 polymer ?
#
loop_
_entity_poly.entity_id
_entity_poly.type
_entity_poly.pdbx_seq_one_letter_code
_entity_poly.pdbx_strand_id
1 'polypeptide(L)'
;MDRIPTKTQRKKQVYSQTHFLAGTLDFICEIDGKKYLGDIKTSSGIYGREYFAQCAAYRMMCEERGETGFEGSVVVRLGKDGSFDEMYSIDYENDKKLFLACLEVYRTMGSFNLQPLVKQ
;
A
#
# COMPACT_ATOMS: atom_id res chain seq x y z
N MET A 1 20.30 -7.15 2.07
CA MET A 1 19.29 -7.84 2.85
C MET A 1 19.19 -9.27 2.46
N ASP A 2 18.97 -10.09 3.41
CA ASP A 2 19.05 -11.51 3.16
C ASP A 2 17.85 -12.27 3.67
N ARG A 3 16.76 -11.56 3.84
CA ARG A 3 15.53 -12.21 4.23
C ARG A 3 14.90 -12.86 3.00
N ILE A 4 14.59 -14.12 3.14
CA ILE A 4 13.96 -14.87 2.08
C ILE A 4 12.54 -15.19 2.51
N PRO A 5 11.53 -14.78 1.74
CA PRO A 5 10.17 -15.12 2.09
C PRO A 5 9.97 -16.63 2.09
N THR A 6 9.32 -17.12 3.13
CA THR A 6 9.00 -18.54 3.24
C THR A 6 7.69 -18.88 2.55
N LYS A 7 6.81 -17.89 2.43
CA LYS A 7 5.55 -18.04 1.73
C LYS A 7 5.24 -16.75 1.01
N THR A 8 4.69 -16.86 -0.20
CA THR A 8 4.33 -15.68 -0.98
C THR A 8 3.00 -15.94 -1.68
N GLN A 9 2.08 -15.00 -1.51
CA GLN A 9 0.82 -14.96 -2.24
C GLN A 9 0.88 -13.75 -3.15
N ARG A 10 0.66 -13.97 -4.45
CA ARG A 10 0.78 -12.91 -5.45
C ARG A 10 -0.57 -12.28 -5.75
N LYS A 11 -0.53 -11.08 -6.20
CA LYS A 11 -1.62 -10.28 -6.74
C LYS A 11 -2.99 -10.69 -6.24
N LYS A 12 -3.56 -9.85 -5.43
CA LYS A 12 -4.86 -10.12 -4.85
C LYS A 12 -5.71 -8.87 -4.96
N GLN A 13 -6.91 -9.03 -5.46
CA GLN A 13 -7.87 -7.92 -5.47
C GLN A 13 -8.45 -7.77 -4.09
N VAL A 14 -8.53 -6.52 -3.65
CA VAL A 14 -9.04 -6.19 -2.33
C VAL A 14 -10.01 -5.02 -2.45
N TYR A 15 -10.90 -4.89 -1.50
CA TYR A 15 -11.87 -3.79 -1.52
C TYR A 15 -12.32 -3.45 -0.11
N SER A 16 -12.90 -2.26 0.02
CA SER A 16 -13.50 -1.79 1.26
C SER A 16 -14.90 -1.28 0.96
N GLN A 17 -15.91 -1.90 1.55
CA GLN A 17 -17.27 -1.39 1.47
C GLN A 17 -17.43 -0.14 2.32
N THR A 18 -16.71 -0.09 3.44
CA THR A 18 -16.78 1.04 4.34
C THR A 18 -16.32 2.32 3.68
N HIS A 19 -15.27 2.25 2.87
CA HIS A 19 -14.67 3.44 2.26
C HIS A 19 -14.88 3.51 0.75
N PHE A 20 -15.55 2.53 0.16
CA PHE A 20 -15.79 2.46 -1.29
C PHE A 20 -14.48 2.51 -2.07
N LEU A 21 -13.58 1.62 -1.72
CA LEU A 21 -12.27 1.51 -2.34
C LEU A 21 -12.06 0.11 -2.88
N ALA A 22 -11.27 0.03 -3.94
CA ALA A 22 -10.84 -1.25 -4.48
C ALA A 22 -9.43 -1.10 -5.03
N GLY A 23 -8.71 -2.19 -5.08
CA GLY A 23 -7.37 -2.18 -5.64
C GLY A 23 -6.82 -3.58 -5.75
N THR A 24 -5.59 -3.66 -6.22
CA THR A 24 -4.88 -4.93 -6.33
C THR A 24 -3.54 -4.78 -5.62
N LEU A 25 -3.35 -5.53 -4.56
CA LEU A 25 -2.05 -5.56 -3.90
C LEU A 25 -1.11 -6.46 -4.68
N ASP A 26 0.18 -6.22 -4.57
CA ASP A 26 1.15 -6.97 -5.36
C ASP A 26 1.42 -8.34 -4.76
N PHE A 27 1.67 -8.40 -3.46
CA PHE A 27 1.92 -9.70 -2.84
C PHE A 27 1.74 -9.62 -1.32
N ILE A 28 1.59 -10.80 -0.73
CA ILE A 28 1.65 -11.00 0.71
C ILE A 28 2.73 -12.05 0.92
N CYS A 29 3.64 -11.81 1.85
CA CYS A 29 4.70 -12.77 2.10
C CYS A 29 4.90 -12.99 3.59
N GLU A 30 5.61 -14.06 3.92
CA GLU A 30 5.98 -14.37 5.28
C GLU A 30 7.50 -14.38 5.37
N ILE A 31 8.04 -13.59 6.28
CA ILE A 31 9.47 -13.46 6.49
C ILE A 31 9.72 -13.67 7.98
N ASP A 32 10.57 -14.64 8.31
CA ASP A 32 10.87 -14.97 9.71
C ASP A 32 9.62 -15.24 10.53
N GLY A 33 8.63 -15.90 9.91
CA GLY A 33 7.39 -16.24 10.59
C GLY A 33 6.40 -15.11 10.74
N LYS A 34 6.69 -13.95 10.15
CA LYS A 34 5.84 -12.77 10.25
C LYS A 34 5.28 -12.42 8.88
N LYS A 35 4.04 -11.98 8.85
CA LYS A 35 3.31 -11.72 7.61
C LYS A 35 3.42 -10.25 7.22
N TYR A 36 3.77 -10.00 5.96
CA TYR A 36 3.92 -8.66 5.43
C TYR A 36 3.10 -8.50 4.16
N LEU A 37 2.55 -7.31 3.99
CA LEU A 37 1.94 -6.90 2.74
C LEU A 37 2.99 -6.20 1.91
N GLY A 38 3.10 -6.55 0.64
CA GLY A 38 4.18 -6.05 -0.20
C GLY A 38 3.72 -5.29 -1.41
N ASP A 39 4.54 -4.33 -1.82
CA ASP A 39 4.30 -3.49 -2.99
C ASP A 39 5.59 -3.37 -3.78
N ILE A 40 5.49 -3.51 -5.09
CA ILE A 40 6.65 -3.44 -5.98
C ILE A 40 6.61 -2.12 -6.74
N LYS A 41 7.75 -1.41 -6.73
CA LYS A 41 7.89 -0.16 -7.46
C LYS A 41 9.06 -0.27 -8.42
N THR A 42 8.90 0.31 -9.60
CA THR A 42 9.95 0.35 -10.61
C THR A 42 10.42 1.78 -10.83
N SER A 43 10.59 2.51 -9.75
CA SER A 43 11.00 3.91 -9.78
C SER A 43 12.48 4.06 -9.49
N SER A 44 12.96 5.30 -9.53
CA SER A 44 14.37 5.57 -9.26
C SER A 44 14.72 5.50 -7.79
N GLY A 45 13.72 5.44 -6.90
CA GLY A 45 13.99 5.32 -5.47
C GLY A 45 12.69 5.16 -4.70
N ILE A 46 12.82 4.87 -3.41
CA ILE A 46 11.69 4.81 -2.49
C ILE A 46 11.64 6.15 -1.75
N TYR A 47 10.54 6.86 -1.89
CA TYR A 47 10.40 8.20 -1.34
C TYR A 47 9.25 8.25 -0.36
N GLY A 48 9.53 8.71 0.86
CA GLY A 48 8.53 9.08 1.81
C GLY A 48 7.56 7.99 2.20
N ARG A 49 6.57 8.40 2.95
CA ARG A 49 5.63 7.48 3.56
C ARG A 49 4.41 7.20 2.69
N GLU A 50 4.28 7.85 1.56
CA GLU A 50 3.11 7.68 0.70
C GLU A 50 2.99 6.24 0.18
N TYR A 51 4.11 5.56 -0.02
CA TYR A 51 4.06 4.16 -0.43
C TYR A 51 3.50 3.28 0.68
N PHE A 52 3.87 3.59 1.92
CA PHE A 52 3.36 2.83 3.06
C PHE A 52 1.91 3.19 3.38
N ALA A 53 1.49 4.41 3.08
CA ALA A 53 0.08 4.77 3.17
C ALA A 53 -0.74 3.91 2.20
N GLN A 54 -0.24 3.69 0.99
CA GLN A 54 -0.90 2.82 0.03
C GLN A 54 -0.95 1.38 0.54
N CYS A 55 0.13 0.90 1.11
CA CYS A 55 0.16 -0.44 1.71
C CYS A 55 -0.84 -0.54 2.86
N ALA A 56 -0.96 0.51 3.66
CA ALA A 56 -1.91 0.52 4.77
C ALA A 56 -3.35 0.44 4.26
N ALA A 57 -3.62 1.09 3.13
CA ALA A 57 -4.94 1.00 2.51
C ALA A 57 -5.25 -0.44 2.11
N TYR A 58 -4.30 -1.11 1.48
CA TYR A 58 -4.49 -2.51 1.09
C TYR A 58 -4.66 -3.41 2.31
N ARG A 59 -3.86 -3.19 3.35
CA ARG A 59 -4.00 -3.96 4.60
C ARG A 59 -5.38 -3.76 5.21
N MET A 60 -5.85 -2.53 5.25
CA MET A 60 -7.17 -2.23 5.77
C MET A 60 -8.25 -3.00 5.01
N MET A 61 -8.14 -3.03 3.68
CA MET A 61 -9.08 -3.78 2.85
C MET A 61 -8.99 -5.28 3.11
N CYS A 62 -7.78 -5.81 3.29
CA CYS A 62 -7.59 -7.21 3.65
C CYS A 62 -8.26 -7.53 4.98
N GLU A 63 -8.06 -6.66 5.97
CA GLU A 63 -8.59 -6.89 7.31
C GLU A 63 -10.11 -6.87 7.31
N GLU A 64 -10.71 -6.03 6.49
CA GLU A 64 -12.17 -6.03 6.33
C GLU A 64 -12.68 -7.34 5.75
N ARG A 65 -11.85 -8.06 5.02
CA ARG A 65 -12.19 -9.36 4.42
C ARG A 65 -11.79 -10.52 5.32
N GLY A 66 -11.31 -10.25 6.51
CA GLY A 66 -10.93 -11.30 7.46
C GLY A 66 -9.48 -11.73 7.39
N GLU A 67 -8.70 -11.14 6.52
CA GLU A 67 -7.28 -11.45 6.45
C GLU A 67 -6.51 -10.52 7.38
N THR A 68 -6.05 -11.07 8.51
CA THR A 68 -5.41 -10.30 9.57
C THR A 68 -4.03 -10.87 9.88
N GLY A 69 -3.40 -10.33 10.91
CA GLY A 69 -2.11 -10.87 11.38
C GLY A 69 -0.90 -10.28 10.68
N PHE A 70 -1.06 -9.15 10.00
CA PHE A 70 0.08 -8.50 9.35
C PHE A 70 1.00 -7.86 10.40
N GLU A 71 2.29 -8.13 10.27
CA GLU A 71 3.31 -7.46 11.05
C GLU A 71 3.56 -6.06 10.52
N GLY A 72 3.59 -5.92 9.21
CA GLY A 72 3.88 -4.64 8.58
C GLY A 72 3.79 -4.74 7.07
N SER A 73 4.44 -3.78 6.42
CA SER A 73 4.47 -3.68 4.97
C SER A 73 5.90 -3.60 4.47
N VAL A 74 6.13 -4.06 3.25
CA VAL A 74 7.42 -3.95 2.61
C VAL A 74 7.24 -3.39 1.20
N VAL A 75 8.06 -2.40 0.86
CA VAL A 75 8.10 -1.85 -0.50
C VAL A 75 9.42 -2.28 -1.11
N VAL A 76 9.34 -2.90 -2.26
CA VAL A 76 10.51 -3.38 -3.00
C VAL A 76 10.65 -2.52 -4.25
N ARG A 77 11.81 -1.92 -4.42
CA ARG A 77 12.09 -1.14 -5.61
C ARG A 77 13.05 -1.90 -6.53
N LEU A 78 12.65 -2.01 -7.79
CA LEU A 78 13.48 -2.61 -8.81
C LEU A 78 13.93 -1.51 -9.77
N GLY A 79 15.23 -1.32 -9.89
CA GLY A 79 15.78 -0.32 -10.79
C GLY A 79 16.02 -0.89 -12.18
N LYS A 80 16.03 0.00 -13.17
CA LYS A 80 16.27 -0.40 -14.56
C LYS A 80 17.66 -0.97 -14.75
N ASP A 81 18.59 -0.57 -13.90
CA ASP A 81 19.97 -1.03 -13.96
C ASP A 81 20.19 -2.33 -13.20
N GLY A 82 19.10 -2.95 -12.73
CA GLY A 82 19.19 -4.17 -11.93
C GLY A 82 19.38 -3.90 -10.44
N SER A 83 19.41 -2.65 -10.03
CA SER A 83 19.51 -2.33 -8.61
C SER A 83 18.21 -2.71 -7.89
N PHE A 84 18.34 -2.87 -6.57
CA PHE A 84 17.25 -3.40 -5.77
C PHE A 84 17.34 -2.77 -4.38
N ASP A 85 16.23 -2.27 -3.91
CA ASP A 85 16.09 -1.73 -2.56
C ASP A 85 14.83 -2.29 -1.93
N GLU A 86 14.84 -2.37 -0.61
CA GLU A 86 13.63 -2.68 0.11
C GLU A 86 13.53 -1.82 1.36
N MET A 87 12.32 -1.51 1.75
CA MET A 87 12.05 -0.70 2.93
C MET A 87 10.82 -1.25 3.62
N TYR A 88 10.84 -1.23 4.94
CA TYR A 88 9.76 -1.80 5.75
C TYR A 88 9.11 -0.74 6.61
N SER A 89 7.82 -0.92 6.88
CA SER A 89 7.11 -0.15 7.90
C SER A 89 6.33 -1.10 8.78
N ILE A 90 6.44 -0.91 10.09
CA ILE A 90 5.61 -1.62 11.05
C ILE A 90 4.67 -0.66 11.76
N ASP A 91 4.57 0.56 11.28
CA ASP A 91 3.75 1.60 11.90
C ASP A 91 2.43 1.75 11.14
N TYR A 92 1.66 0.68 11.13
CA TYR A 92 0.40 0.61 10.40
C TYR A 92 -0.56 1.72 10.81
N GLU A 93 -0.68 1.99 12.11
CA GLU A 93 -1.65 2.98 12.57
C GLU A 93 -1.37 4.36 11.98
N ASN A 94 -0.11 4.73 11.94
CA ASN A 94 0.27 6.02 11.39
C ASN A 94 0.16 6.04 9.87
N ASP A 95 0.55 4.95 9.21
CA ASP A 95 0.41 4.83 7.76
C ASP A 95 -1.06 4.89 7.36
N LYS A 96 -1.93 4.24 8.12
CA LYS A 96 -3.36 4.25 7.88
C LYS A 96 -3.94 5.65 8.07
N LYS A 97 -3.49 6.37 9.12
CA LYS A 97 -3.93 7.74 9.33
C LYS A 97 -3.57 8.62 8.16
N LEU A 98 -2.36 8.46 7.64
CA LEU A 98 -1.94 9.24 6.48
C LEU A 98 -2.83 8.93 5.27
N PHE A 99 -3.09 7.66 5.01
CA PHE A 99 -3.96 7.28 3.90
C PHE A 99 -5.35 7.89 4.04
N LEU A 100 -5.95 7.75 5.22
CA LEU A 100 -7.31 8.25 5.43
C LEU A 100 -7.38 9.77 5.32
N ALA A 101 -6.34 10.47 5.75
CA ALA A 101 -6.26 11.92 5.59
C ALA A 101 -6.19 12.30 4.11
N CYS A 102 -5.37 11.58 3.35
CA CYS A 102 -5.27 11.83 1.90
C CYS A 102 -6.58 11.53 1.19
N LEU A 103 -7.27 10.47 1.59
CA LEU A 103 -8.56 10.11 1.02
C LEU A 103 -9.58 11.21 1.30
N GLU A 104 -9.57 11.75 2.50
CA GLU A 104 -10.46 12.84 2.88
C GLU A 104 -10.22 14.07 2.01
N VAL A 105 -8.95 14.44 1.83
CA VAL A 105 -8.59 15.56 0.97
C VAL A 105 -9.07 15.32 -0.45
N TYR A 106 -8.79 14.14 -0.99
CA TYR A 106 -9.17 13.81 -2.36
C TYR A 106 -10.69 13.92 -2.56
N ARG A 107 -11.45 13.35 -1.64
CA ARG A 107 -12.91 13.35 -1.75
C ARG A 107 -13.50 14.73 -1.51
N THR A 108 -12.92 15.48 -0.60
CA THR A 108 -13.38 16.84 -0.32
C THR A 108 -13.15 17.75 -1.51
N MET A 109 -12.01 17.62 -2.18
CA MET A 109 -11.74 18.40 -3.39
C MET A 109 -12.78 18.08 -4.48
N GLY A 110 -13.15 16.83 -4.62
CA GLY A 110 -14.17 16.43 -5.57
C GLY A 110 -15.55 16.98 -5.21
N SER A 111 -15.84 17.08 -3.91
CA SER A 111 -17.16 17.53 -3.47
C SER A 111 -17.32 19.05 -3.49
N PHE A 112 -16.25 19.81 -3.74
CA PHE A 112 -16.36 21.26 -3.90
C PHE A 112 -17.03 21.65 -5.21
N ASN A 113 -17.35 20.68 -6.04
CA ASN A 113 -18.03 20.92 -7.30
C ASN A 113 -17.28 21.96 -8.14
N LEU A 114 -15.98 21.80 -8.19
CA LEU A 114 -15.15 22.73 -8.96
C LEU A 114 -15.41 22.56 -10.43
N GLN A 115 -15.51 23.69 -11.11
CA GLN A 115 -15.64 23.68 -12.55
C GLN A 115 -14.27 23.90 -13.15
N PRO A 116 -13.87 23.11 -14.13
CA PRO A 116 -12.60 23.38 -14.80
C PRO A 116 -12.68 24.72 -15.50
N LEU A 117 -11.58 25.46 -15.46
CA LEU A 117 -11.50 26.71 -16.18
C LEU A 117 -11.59 26.47 -17.69
N VAL A 118 -11.13 25.32 -18.12
CA VAL A 118 -11.20 24.91 -19.50
C VAL A 118 -12.08 23.69 -19.57
N LYS A 119 -13.08 23.72 -20.41
CA LYS A 119 -13.95 22.55 -20.59
C LYS A 119 -13.18 21.42 -21.19
N GLN A 120 -13.35 20.28 -20.61
CA GLN A 120 -12.67 19.07 -21.05
C GLN A 120 -13.49 18.36 -22.10
#